data_486b5eb52bd7df49ddada9dadb0ef37d
#
_entry.id   486b5eb52bd7df49ddada9dadb0ef37d
#
_cell.length_a   1.000
_cell.length_b   1.000
_cell.length_c   1.000
_cell.angle_alpha   90.00
_cell.angle_beta   90.00
_cell.angle_gamma   90.00
#
_symmetry.space_group_name_H-M   'P 1'
#
loop_
_entity.id
_entity.type
_entity.pdbx_description
1 polymer ?
#
loop_
_entity_poly.entity_id
_entity_poly.type
_entity_poly.pdbx_seq_one_letter_code
_entity_poly.pdbx_strand_id
1 'polypeptide(L)'
;MPDGTSRFKCKGKDLLHFMGTSTFSQYTVVADISVVAITPDAPMDRTCLLGCGITTGYGAAVITAGKGGVEKGSNVAVFGAGCVGLSVVQGAVKNGASKIIVVDINDSKEGWAKKFGATDFVNPTKLGGQSIQEKLIEMTDGGCDYTFDCTGNVHVMRSALEACHKGWGESIIIGVAAAGEEISTRREYIRSFIVPFCTQEGLS
;
A
#
# COMPACT_ATOMS: atom_id res chain seq x y z
N MET A 1 10.73 -19.78 12.79
CA MET A 1 11.42 -19.26 14.03
C MET A 1 12.81 -18.82 13.66
N PRO A 2 13.40 -17.81 14.34
CA PRO A 2 14.77 -17.37 14.05
C PRO A 2 15.84 -18.44 14.18
N ASP A 3 15.56 -19.49 14.99
CA ASP A 3 16.41 -20.64 15.19
C ASP A 3 16.27 -21.73 14.11
N GLY A 4 15.52 -21.47 13.05
CA GLY A 4 15.26 -22.41 11.95
C GLY A 4 14.36 -23.59 12.30
N THR A 5 13.79 -23.63 13.53
CA THR A 5 12.94 -24.75 13.97
C THR A 5 11.45 -24.44 13.80
N SER A 6 10.62 -25.50 13.74
CA SER A 6 9.17 -25.40 13.86
C SER A 6 8.72 -25.99 15.20
N ARG A 7 7.76 -25.30 15.84
CA ARG A 7 7.16 -25.74 17.11
C ARG A 7 5.79 -26.38 16.94
N PHE A 8 5.24 -26.31 15.74
CA PHE A 8 3.93 -26.88 15.43
C PHE A 8 4.06 -28.09 14.54
N LYS A 9 3.25 -29.10 14.83
CA LYS A 9 3.17 -30.30 14.01
C LYS A 9 1.71 -30.65 13.72
N CYS A 10 1.44 -31.10 12.49
CA CYS A 10 0.16 -31.68 12.11
C CYS A 10 0.39 -33.02 11.40
N LYS A 11 -0.21 -34.07 11.91
CA LYS A 11 -0.08 -35.44 11.37
C LYS A 11 1.38 -35.85 11.15
N GLY A 12 2.26 -35.53 12.11
CA GLY A 12 3.69 -35.85 12.06
C GLY A 12 4.56 -34.96 11.13
N LYS A 13 3.97 -33.99 10.44
CA LYS A 13 4.69 -33.01 9.61
C LYS A 13 4.85 -31.69 10.35
N ASP A 14 6.01 -31.07 10.22
CA ASP A 14 6.25 -29.74 10.75
C ASP A 14 5.43 -28.69 9.99
N LEU A 15 4.83 -27.74 10.73
CA LEU A 15 4.14 -26.60 10.18
C LEU A 15 5.01 -25.37 10.26
N LEU A 16 5.07 -24.59 9.17
CA LEU A 16 5.80 -23.34 9.15
C LEU A 16 5.09 -22.30 10.03
N HIS A 17 5.89 -21.46 10.66
CA HIS A 17 5.41 -20.33 11.44
C HIS A 17 5.21 -19.12 10.53
N PHE A 18 3.96 -18.66 10.38
CA PHE A 18 3.69 -17.46 9.61
C PHE A 18 4.38 -16.26 10.27
N MET A 19 5.30 -15.61 9.52
CA MET A 19 6.11 -14.47 9.95
C MET A 19 6.86 -14.69 11.28
N GLY A 20 7.15 -15.95 11.66
CA GLY A 20 7.80 -16.27 12.94
C GLY A 20 6.93 -16.05 14.18
N THR A 21 5.66 -15.69 14.03
CA THR A 21 4.75 -15.34 15.13
C THR A 21 3.60 -16.32 15.33
N SER A 22 2.86 -16.69 14.27
CA SER A 22 1.75 -17.65 14.31
C SER A 22 0.72 -17.36 15.40
N THR A 23 0.14 -16.15 15.38
CA THR A 23 -0.69 -15.62 16.47
C THR A 23 -2.13 -16.15 16.51
N PHE A 24 -2.56 -17.04 15.59
CA PHE A 24 -3.86 -17.73 15.67
C PHE A 24 -3.86 -18.85 16.71
N SER A 25 -3.50 -18.51 17.96
CA SER A 25 -3.46 -19.42 19.10
C SER A 25 -3.68 -18.65 20.40
N GLN A 26 -4.07 -19.36 21.46
CA GLN A 26 -4.28 -18.73 22.78
C GLN A 26 -2.99 -18.22 23.40
N TYR A 27 -1.89 -18.92 23.12
CA TYR A 27 -0.55 -18.55 23.60
C TYR A 27 0.43 -18.62 22.44
N THR A 28 1.28 -17.61 22.34
CA THR A 28 2.29 -17.50 21.28
C THR A 28 3.64 -17.17 21.90
N VAL A 29 4.67 -17.87 21.46
CA VAL A 29 6.07 -17.55 21.80
C VAL A 29 6.71 -16.88 20.60
N VAL A 30 7.12 -15.64 20.76
CA VAL A 30 7.73 -14.81 19.72
C VAL A 30 9.06 -14.26 20.19
N ALA A 31 9.90 -13.83 19.25
CA ALA A 31 11.10 -13.07 19.59
C ALA A 31 10.71 -11.71 20.19
N ASP A 32 11.45 -11.23 21.16
CA ASP A 32 11.22 -9.95 21.84
C ASP A 32 11.21 -8.76 20.88
N ILE A 33 12.07 -8.78 19.84
CA ILE A 33 12.12 -7.78 18.77
C ILE A 33 10.83 -7.73 17.93
N SER A 34 10.01 -8.80 17.96
CA SER A 34 8.76 -8.89 17.19
C SER A 34 7.55 -8.32 17.93
N VAL A 35 7.73 -7.79 19.13
CA VAL A 35 6.65 -7.27 19.96
C VAL A 35 6.96 -5.87 20.47
N VAL A 36 5.90 -5.08 20.65
CA VAL A 36 5.94 -3.76 21.25
C VAL A 36 4.87 -3.68 22.32
N ALA A 37 5.26 -3.25 23.51
CA ALA A 37 4.29 -3.00 24.58
C ALA A 37 3.39 -1.81 24.22
N ILE A 38 2.09 -1.99 24.40
CA ILE A 38 1.08 -0.95 24.21
C ILE A 38 0.41 -0.64 25.55
N THR A 39 -0.31 0.50 25.63
CA THR A 39 -1.07 0.82 26.84
C THR A 39 -2.12 -0.26 27.14
N PRO A 40 -2.31 -0.65 28.42
CA PRO A 40 -3.33 -1.65 28.79
C PRO A 40 -4.76 -1.26 28.38
N ASP A 41 -5.05 0.03 28.29
CA ASP A 41 -6.37 0.56 27.93
C ASP A 41 -6.60 0.61 26.40
N ALA A 42 -5.64 0.14 25.59
CA ALA A 42 -5.77 0.15 24.13
C ALA A 42 -6.94 -0.74 23.67
N PRO A 43 -7.85 -0.23 22.85
CA PRO A 43 -8.95 -1.02 22.31
C PRO A 43 -8.44 -2.07 21.32
N MET A 44 -8.32 -3.32 21.75
CA MET A 44 -7.66 -4.39 20.99
C MET A 44 -8.34 -4.68 19.66
N ASP A 45 -9.66 -4.48 19.53
CA ASP A 45 -10.44 -4.61 18.30
C ASP A 45 -10.01 -3.66 17.18
N ARG A 46 -9.33 -2.58 17.53
CA ARG A 46 -8.79 -1.58 16.59
C ARG A 46 -7.27 -1.59 16.54
N THR A 47 -6.63 -1.77 17.67
CA THR A 47 -5.16 -1.76 17.78
C THR A 47 -4.51 -2.87 16.96
N CYS A 48 -5.19 -4.01 16.79
CA CYS A 48 -4.71 -5.10 15.94
C CYS A 48 -4.44 -4.69 14.47
N LEU A 49 -5.07 -3.63 13.98
CA LEU A 49 -4.85 -3.12 12.62
C LEU A 49 -3.53 -2.36 12.47
N LEU A 50 -2.93 -1.92 13.59
CA LEU A 50 -1.65 -1.16 13.59
C LEU A 50 -0.45 -2.04 13.24
N GLY A 51 -0.53 -3.35 13.49
CA GLY A 51 0.59 -4.27 13.26
C GLY A 51 0.99 -4.42 11.78
N CYS A 52 0.10 -4.11 10.84
CA CYS A 52 0.38 -4.24 9.41
C CYS A 52 -0.28 -3.11 8.59
N GLY A 53 -1.58 -3.25 8.29
CA GLY A 53 -2.24 -2.45 7.25
C GLY A 53 -2.18 -0.94 7.45
N ILE A 54 -2.45 -0.44 8.67
CA ILE A 54 -2.42 0.99 8.95
C ILE A 54 -0.99 1.52 8.88
N THR A 55 -0.06 0.90 9.59
CA THR A 55 1.34 1.33 9.63
C THR A 55 1.98 1.30 8.25
N THR A 56 1.69 0.26 7.46
CA THR A 56 2.16 0.12 6.09
C THR A 56 1.68 1.29 5.21
N GLY A 57 0.38 1.52 5.14
CA GLY A 57 -0.16 2.57 4.26
C GLY A 57 0.20 3.98 4.73
N TYR A 58 0.04 4.25 6.01
CA TYR A 58 0.38 5.56 6.58
C TYR A 58 1.86 5.86 6.45
N GLY A 59 2.73 4.90 6.79
CA GLY A 59 4.19 5.03 6.69
C GLY A 59 4.67 5.23 5.25
N ALA A 60 4.03 4.56 4.27
CA ALA A 60 4.34 4.76 2.86
C ALA A 60 4.14 6.23 2.45
N ALA A 61 3.08 6.87 2.91
CA ALA A 61 2.80 8.27 2.57
C ALA A 61 3.62 9.29 3.38
N VAL A 62 3.90 9.02 4.66
CA VAL A 62 4.55 10.03 5.55
C VAL A 62 6.06 9.87 5.65
N ILE A 63 6.63 8.73 5.20
CA ILE A 63 8.06 8.42 5.37
C ILE A 63 8.68 8.02 4.02
N THR A 64 8.08 7.06 3.30
CA THR A 64 8.71 6.39 2.16
C THR A 64 8.64 7.22 0.88
N ALA A 65 7.50 7.84 0.58
CA ALA A 65 7.36 8.71 -0.57
C ALA A 65 8.29 9.92 -0.46
N GLY A 66 8.88 10.34 -1.57
CA GLY A 66 9.78 11.49 -1.61
C GLY A 66 10.97 11.37 -0.66
N LYS A 67 11.44 12.50 -0.19
CA LYS A 67 12.53 12.60 0.79
C LYS A 67 12.00 12.81 2.22
N GLY A 68 11.10 11.95 2.67
CA GLY A 68 10.49 12.04 4.00
C GLY A 68 8.99 12.25 3.98
N GLY A 69 8.33 11.65 3.02
CA GLY A 69 6.88 11.63 2.84
C GLY A 69 6.40 12.48 1.66
N VAL A 70 5.13 12.33 1.34
CA VAL A 70 4.43 13.12 0.31
C VAL A 70 4.62 14.61 0.58
N GLU A 71 5.04 15.36 -0.41
CA GLU A 71 5.26 16.80 -0.29
C GLU A 71 3.94 17.58 -0.23
N LYS A 72 3.94 18.69 0.51
CA LYS A 72 2.79 19.59 0.60
C LYS A 72 2.43 20.16 -0.77
N GLY A 73 1.15 20.10 -1.11
CA GLY A 73 0.65 20.62 -2.38
C GLY A 73 0.65 19.60 -3.52
N SER A 74 1.18 18.38 -3.31
CA SER A 74 1.27 17.34 -4.33
C SER A 74 -0.08 16.79 -4.77
N ASN A 75 -0.08 16.23 -5.99
CA ASN A 75 -1.14 15.40 -6.54
C ASN A 75 -0.84 13.92 -6.28
N VAL A 76 -1.72 13.25 -5.58
CA VAL A 76 -1.57 11.85 -5.14
C VAL A 76 -2.65 10.99 -5.74
N ALA A 77 -2.30 9.82 -6.27
CA ALA A 77 -3.26 8.79 -6.64
C ALA A 77 -3.04 7.51 -5.82
N VAL A 78 -4.11 6.96 -5.27
CA VAL A 78 -4.11 5.74 -4.45
C VAL A 78 -4.97 4.68 -5.13
N PHE A 79 -4.35 3.60 -5.54
CA PHE A 79 -5.03 2.48 -6.19
C PHE A 79 -5.40 1.42 -5.15
N GLY A 80 -6.70 1.22 -4.94
CA GLY A 80 -7.29 0.35 -3.94
C GLY A 80 -7.71 1.09 -2.66
N ALA A 81 -9.00 1.10 -2.37
CA ALA A 81 -9.60 1.69 -1.16
C ALA A 81 -9.83 0.64 -0.07
N GLY A 82 -8.81 -0.17 0.21
CA GLY A 82 -8.74 -1.09 1.35
C GLY A 82 -8.10 -0.44 2.57
N CYS A 83 -7.80 -1.23 3.61
CA CYS A 83 -7.16 -0.75 4.84
C CYS A 83 -5.86 0.01 4.54
N VAL A 84 -4.98 -0.57 3.71
CA VAL A 84 -3.70 0.04 3.34
C VAL A 84 -3.92 1.34 2.56
N GLY A 85 -4.76 1.32 1.50
CA GLY A 85 -4.99 2.50 0.67
C GLY A 85 -5.65 3.65 1.44
N LEU A 86 -6.63 3.38 2.30
CA LEU A 86 -7.23 4.41 3.15
C LEU A 86 -6.23 4.99 4.16
N SER A 87 -5.27 4.18 4.62
CA SER A 87 -4.18 4.67 5.49
C SER A 87 -3.19 5.55 4.72
N VAL A 88 -2.90 5.22 3.44
CA VAL A 88 -2.15 6.12 2.53
C VAL A 88 -2.87 7.47 2.39
N VAL A 89 -4.19 7.45 2.17
CA VAL A 89 -4.99 8.69 2.08
C VAL A 89 -4.81 9.56 3.32
N GLN A 90 -4.90 8.97 4.52
CA GLN A 90 -4.69 9.71 5.78
C GLN A 90 -3.28 10.28 5.88
N GLY A 91 -2.25 9.52 5.48
CA GLY A 91 -0.88 10.00 5.45
C GLY A 91 -0.68 11.16 4.47
N ALA A 92 -1.25 11.08 3.28
CA ALA A 92 -1.21 12.15 2.28
C ALA A 92 -1.92 13.42 2.77
N VAL A 93 -3.08 13.30 3.43
CA VAL A 93 -3.76 14.41 4.10
C VAL A 93 -2.88 15.04 5.17
N LYS A 94 -2.26 14.22 6.03
CA LYS A 94 -1.37 14.69 7.11
C LYS A 94 -0.20 15.50 6.56
N ASN A 95 0.34 15.10 5.42
CA ASN A 95 1.47 15.79 4.78
C ASN A 95 1.03 16.96 3.89
N GLY A 96 -0.28 17.19 3.74
CA GLY A 96 -0.82 18.37 3.06
C GLY A 96 -0.85 18.26 1.54
N ALA A 97 -1.05 17.05 0.99
CA ALA A 97 -1.34 16.87 -0.43
C ALA A 97 -2.54 17.73 -0.86
N SER A 98 -2.47 18.35 -2.03
CA SER A 98 -3.55 19.24 -2.53
C SER A 98 -4.68 18.45 -3.20
N LYS A 99 -4.34 17.36 -3.86
CA LYS A 99 -5.31 16.49 -4.53
C LYS A 99 -4.98 15.04 -4.18
N ILE A 100 -6.00 14.30 -3.73
CA ILE A 100 -5.88 12.89 -3.36
C ILE A 100 -6.98 12.13 -4.08
N ILE A 101 -6.61 11.42 -5.14
CA ILE A 101 -7.51 10.67 -6.01
C ILE A 101 -7.46 9.20 -5.60
N VAL A 102 -8.57 8.64 -5.17
CA VAL A 102 -8.67 7.21 -4.88
C VAL A 102 -9.27 6.48 -6.08
N VAL A 103 -8.63 5.41 -6.50
CA VAL A 103 -9.05 4.55 -7.61
C VAL A 103 -9.48 3.19 -7.07
N ASP A 104 -10.75 2.83 -7.24
CA ASP A 104 -11.24 1.49 -6.87
C ASP A 104 -12.39 1.08 -7.81
N ILE A 105 -12.49 -0.22 -8.09
CA ILE A 105 -13.56 -0.78 -8.94
C ILE A 105 -14.92 -0.87 -8.22
N ASN A 106 -14.94 -0.71 -6.90
CA ASN A 106 -16.12 -0.82 -6.08
C ASN A 106 -16.58 0.56 -5.59
N ASP A 107 -17.66 1.08 -6.19
CA ASP A 107 -18.25 2.39 -5.84
C ASP A 107 -18.66 2.52 -4.37
N SER A 108 -19.01 1.40 -3.70
CA SER A 108 -19.40 1.46 -2.28
C SER A 108 -18.29 1.99 -1.37
N LYS A 109 -17.05 2.01 -1.85
CA LYS A 109 -15.89 2.51 -1.12
C LYS A 109 -15.68 4.03 -1.24
N GLU A 110 -16.37 4.71 -2.17
CA GLU A 110 -16.24 6.15 -2.35
C GLU A 110 -16.52 6.92 -1.05
N GLY A 111 -17.61 6.56 -0.34
CA GLY A 111 -17.97 7.19 0.93
C GLY A 111 -16.86 7.08 1.98
N TRP A 112 -16.19 5.93 2.05
CA TRP A 112 -15.04 5.73 2.93
C TRP A 112 -13.83 6.54 2.47
N ALA A 113 -13.50 6.53 1.18
CA ALA A 113 -12.40 7.32 0.64
C ALA A 113 -12.56 8.81 0.98
N LYS A 114 -13.74 9.37 0.75
CA LYS A 114 -14.06 10.77 1.11
C LYS A 114 -13.95 11.04 2.61
N LYS A 115 -14.46 10.12 3.45
CA LYS A 115 -14.37 10.24 4.91
C LYS A 115 -12.93 10.25 5.41
N PHE A 116 -12.02 9.54 4.73
CA PHE A 116 -10.60 9.50 5.05
C PHE A 116 -9.82 10.69 4.47
N GLY A 117 -10.43 11.50 3.62
CA GLY A 117 -9.88 12.75 3.12
C GLY A 117 -9.51 12.75 1.64
N ALA A 118 -9.98 11.77 0.86
CA ALA A 118 -9.84 11.82 -0.59
C ALA A 118 -10.60 13.01 -1.18
N THR A 119 -9.96 13.75 -2.09
CA THR A 119 -10.61 14.83 -2.85
C THR A 119 -11.50 14.28 -3.94
N ASP A 120 -11.04 13.20 -4.58
CA ASP A 120 -11.69 12.60 -5.74
C ASP A 120 -11.74 11.07 -5.63
N PHE A 121 -12.72 10.47 -6.30
CA PHE A 121 -12.83 9.01 -6.45
C PHE A 121 -13.07 8.68 -7.92
N VAL A 122 -12.35 7.68 -8.43
CA VAL A 122 -12.46 7.24 -9.82
C VAL A 122 -12.67 5.73 -9.86
N ASN A 123 -13.76 5.30 -10.48
CA ASN A 123 -13.97 3.91 -10.82
C ASN A 123 -13.51 3.66 -12.26
N PRO A 124 -12.43 2.91 -12.49
CA PRO A 124 -11.87 2.69 -13.83
C PRO A 124 -12.82 1.93 -14.77
N THR A 125 -13.76 1.15 -14.22
CA THR A 125 -14.73 0.42 -15.05
C THR A 125 -15.79 1.32 -15.70
N LYS A 126 -15.87 2.58 -15.30
CA LYS A 126 -16.86 3.56 -15.77
C LYS A 126 -16.30 4.59 -16.74
N LEU A 127 -15.06 4.45 -17.18
CA LEU A 127 -14.37 5.45 -18.00
C LEU A 127 -14.70 5.36 -19.51
N GLY A 128 -15.61 4.50 -19.94
CA GLY A 128 -16.10 4.46 -21.33
C GLY A 128 -15.02 4.18 -22.38
N GLY A 129 -13.93 3.50 -22.01
CA GLY A 129 -12.83 3.18 -22.90
C GLY A 129 -11.56 4.03 -22.70
N GLN A 130 -11.63 5.12 -21.92
CA GLN A 130 -10.45 5.86 -21.48
C GLN A 130 -9.67 5.03 -20.45
N SER A 131 -8.36 4.99 -20.55
CA SER A 131 -7.51 4.33 -19.55
C SER A 131 -7.47 5.13 -18.25
N ILE A 132 -7.25 4.44 -17.13
CA ILE A 132 -7.17 5.11 -15.81
C ILE A 132 -5.96 6.06 -15.75
N GLN A 133 -4.84 5.73 -16.36
CA GLN A 133 -3.67 6.60 -16.39
C GLN A 133 -3.92 7.87 -17.19
N GLU A 134 -4.61 7.79 -18.34
CA GLU A 134 -5.00 8.99 -19.10
C GLU A 134 -5.94 9.88 -18.29
N LYS A 135 -6.91 9.28 -17.58
CA LYS A 135 -7.82 10.01 -16.70
C LYS A 135 -7.09 10.73 -15.58
N LEU A 136 -6.14 10.08 -14.93
CA LEU A 136 -5.36 10.68 -13.86
C LEU A 136 -4.45 11.80 -14.36
N ILE A 137 -3.80 11.62 -15.52
CA ILE A 137 -2.97 12.67 -16.17
C ILE A 137 -3.82 13.91 -16.49
N GLU A 138 -5.03 13.72 -17.00
CA GLU A 138 -6.00 14.81 -17.25
C GLU A 138 -6.37 15.55 -15.95
N MET A 139 -6.63 14.80 -14.86
CA MET A 139 -7.04 15.37 -13.58
C MET A 139 -5.92 16.10 -12.84
N THR A 140 -4.66 15.84 -13.18
CA THR A 140 -3.46 16.33 -12.46
C THR A 140 -2.54 17.20 -13.31
N ASP A 141 -2.99 17.59 -14.51
CA ASP A 141 -2.24 18.45 -15.43
C ASP A 141 -0.81 17.96 -15.71
N GLY A 142 -0.71 16.71 -16.19
CA GLY A 142 0.57 16.11 -16.61
C GLY A 142 1.01 14.88 -15.83
N GLY A 143 0.29 14.46 -14.83
CA GLY A 143 0.55 13.26 -14.04
C GLY A 143 0.62 13.52 -12.53
N CYS A 144 0.53 12.44 -11.76
CA CYS A 144 0.60 12.51 -10.31
C CYS A 144 2.05 12.66 -9.83
N ASP A 145 2.28 13.44 -8.78
CA ASP A 145 3.58 13.51 -8.11
C ASP A 145 3.89 12.17 -7.40
N TYR A 146 2.85 11.57 -6.79
CA TYR A 146 2.95 10.28 -6.12
C TYR A 146 1.79 9.37 -6.49
N THR A 147 2.10 8.11 -6.79
CA THR A 147 1.10 7.06 -6.94
C THR A 147 1.40 5.92 -5.99
N PHE A 148 0.35 5.31 -5.43
CA PHE A 148 0.46 4.21 -4.48
C PHE A 148 -0.35 3.02 -4.99
N ASP A 149 0.30 1.89 -5.28
CA ASP A 149 -0.42 0.64 -5.48
C ASP A 149 -0.65 -0.07 -4.16
N CYS A 150 -1.92 -0.28 -3.82
CA CYS A 150 -2.37 -1.02 -2.64
C CYS A 150 -3.21 -2.25 -3.02
N THR A 151 -3.08 -2.73 -4.26
CA THR A 151 -3.90 -3.83 -4.79
C THR A 151 -3.15 -5.14 -4.94
N GLY A 152 -1.86 -5.09 -5.27
CA GLY A 152 -1.06 -6.27 -5.60
C GLY A 152 -1.28 -6.81 -7.03
N ASN A 153 -2.01 -6.08 -7.87
CA ASN A 153 -2.24 -6.48 -9.26
C ASN A 153 -1.20 -5.83 -10.18
N VAL A 154 -0.44 -6.62 -10.92
CA VAL A 154 0.67 -6.12 -11.78
C VAL A 154 0.21 -5.15 -12.88
N HIS A 155 -1.02 -5.31 -13.39
CA HIS A 155 -1.58 -4.36 -14.36
C HIS A 155 -1.92 -3.02 -13.70
N VAL A 156 -2.39 -3.03 -12.45
CA VAL A 156 -2.65 -1.82 -11.67
C VAL A 156 -1.34 -1.15 -11.29
N MET A 157 -0.32 -1.90 -10.87
CA MET A 157 1.04 -1.39 -10.61
C MET A 157 1.59 -0.65 -11.82
N ARG A 158 1.43 -1.24 -13.03
CA ARG A 158 1.79 -0.59 -14.27
C ARG A 158 1.01 0.71 -14.49
N SER A 159 -0.31 0.67 -14.30
CA SER A 159 -1.17 1.85 -14.47
C SER A 159 -0.79 2.97 -13.49
N ALA A 160 -0.46 2.61 -12.25
CA ALA A 160 0.02 3.55 -11.23
C ALA A 160 1.32 4.23 -11.69
N LEU A 161 2.29 3.44 -12.15
CA LEU A 161 3.55 3.97 -12.68
C LEU A 161 3.33 4.88 -13.90
N GLU A 162 2.49 4.46 -14.86
CA GLU A 162 2.20 5.22 -16.08
C GLU A 162 1.35 6.49 -15.82
N ALA A 163 0.71 6.61 -14.64
CA ALA A 163 -0.02 7.81 -14.20
C ALA A 163 0.87 8.85 -13.50
N CYS A 164 2.11 8.52 -13.18
CA CYS A 164 3.07 9.44 -12.59
C CYS A 164 3.48 10.53 -13.56
N HIS A 165 3.83 11.70 -13.02
CA HIS A 165 4.48 12.76 -13.80
C HIS A 165 5.82 12.28 -14.36
N LYS A 166 6.02 12.41 -15.68
CA LYS A 166 7.17 11.86 -16.39
C LYS A 166 8.54 12.41 -15.97
N GLY A 167 8.58 13.56 -15.30
CA GLY A 167 9.83 14.22 -14.90
C GLY A 167 10.32 13.84 -13.51
N TRP A 168 9.38 13.72 -12.55
CA TRP A 168 9.73 13.56 -11.13
C TRP A 168 8.75 12.66 -10.35
N GLY A 169 7.68 12.16 -10.98
CA GLY A 169 6.68 11.36 -10.28
C GLY A 169 7.26 10.07 -9.71
N GLU A 170 6.80 9.70 -8.53
CA GLU A 170 7.18 8.47 -7.84
C GLU A 170 6.00 7.52 -7.74
N SER A 171 6.24 6.24 -8.04
CA SER A 171 5.26 5.17 -7.87
C SER A 171 5.69 4.25 -6.74
N ILE A 172 4.91 4.22 -5.68
CA ILE A 172 5.17 3.41 -4.49
C ILE A 172 4.33 2.12 -4.58
N ILE A 173 4.99 0.99 -4.71
CA ILE A 173 4.36 -0.32 -4.79
C ILE A 173 4.30 -0.93 -3.39
N ILE A 174 3.09 -1.11 -2.87
CA ILE A 174 2.84 -1.67 -1.56
C ILE A 174 2.16 -3.05 -1.69
N GLY A 175 1.30 -3.20 -2.68
CA GLY A 175 0.61 -4.45 -2.95
C GLY A 175 1.58 -5.56 -3.32
N VAL A 176 1.32 -6.79 -2.86
CA VAL A 176 2.14 -7.96 -3.14
C VAL A 176 1.56 -8.69 -4.34
N ALA A 177 2.32 -8.79 -5.43
CA ALA A 177 1.94 -9.57 -6.60
C ALA A 177 2.00 -11.08 -6.30
N ALA A 178 1.24 -11.88 -7.04
CA ALA A 178 1.32 -13.32 -6.95
C ALA A 178 2.69 -13.83 -7.41
N ALA A 179 3.13 -14.95 -6.85
CA ALA A 179 4.42 -15.54 -7.22
C ALA A 179 4.50 -15.84 -8.73
N GLY A 180 5.55 -15.35 -9.38
CA GLY A 180 5.77 -15.52 -10.81
C GLY A 180 5.12 -14.45 -11.69
N GLU A 181 4.38 -13.50 -11.15
CA GLU A 181 3.88 -12.35 -11.90
C GLU A 181 4.97 -11.27 -12.02
N GLU A 182 5.03 -10.63 -13.19
CA GLU A 182 6.01 -9.60 -13.51
C GLU A 182 5.32 -8.29 -13.92
N ILE A 183 5.90 -7.16 -13.52
CA ILE A 183 5.46 -5.84 -14.00
C ILE A 183 6.15 -5.57 -15.33
N SER A 184 5.37 -5.44 -16.41
CA SER A 184 5.84 -5.01 -17.71
C SER A 184 5.56 -3.53 -17.90
N THR A 185 6.59 -2.72 -18.15
CA THR A 185 6.44 -1.29 -18.39
C THR A 185 7.26 -0.82 -19.60
N ARG A 186 7.00 0.41 -20.07
CA ARG A 186 7.71 1.02 -21.18
C ARG A 186 8.96 1.75 -20.69
N ARG A 187 10.01 1.79 -21.52
CA ARG A 187 11.30 2.43 -21.22
C ARG A 187 11.18 3.90 -20.78
N GLU A 188 10.21 4.63 -21.29
CA GLU A 188 9.98 6.04 -20.99
C GLU A 188 9.59 6.30 -19.52
N TYR A 189 9.02 5.29 -18.84
CA TYR A 189 8.60 5.37 -17.42
C TYR A 189 9.68 4.90 -16.44
N ILE A 190 10.83 4.38 -16.93
CA ILE A 190 11.95 3.96 -16.06
C ILE A 190 12.61 5.16 -15.32
N ARG A 191 12.33 6.38 -15.74
CA ARG A 191 12.79 7.60 -15.05
C ARG A 191 11.94 7.95 -13.84
N SER A 192 10.73 7.39 -13.69
CA SER A 192 9.91 7.49 -12.49
C SER A 192 10.43 6.49 -11.47
N PHE A 193 10.58 6.91 -10.21
CA PHE A 193 11.10 6.02 -9.17
C PHE A 193 10.04 4.99 -8.78
N ILE A 194 10.38 3.70 -8.82
CA ILE A 194 9.61 2.62 -8.24
C ILE A 194 10.20 2.35 -6.86
N VAL A 195 9.43 2.58 -5.82
CA VAL A 195 9.84 2.27 -4.44
C VAL A 195 9.08 1.03 -3.97
N PRO A 196 9.71 -0.14 -3.92
CA PRO A 196 9.09 -1.30 -3.29
C PRO A 196 9.04 -1.10 -1.78
N PHE A 197 7.84 -1.08 -1.19
CA PHE A 197 7.68 -0.88 0.24
C PHE A 197 7.85 -2.17 1.04
N CYS A 198 7.61 -3.32 0.44
CA CYS A 198 7.74 -4.63 1.08
C CYS A 198 8.65 -5.50 0.22
N THR A 199 9.95 -5.41 0.41
CA THR A 199 10.85 -6.45 -0.08
C THR A 199 10.82 -7.61 0.91
N GLN A 200 10.33 -8.73 0.46
CA GLN A 200 10.47 -10.03 1.15
C GLN A 200 11.94 -10.52 1.07
N GLU A 201 12.90 -9.62 1.19
CA GLU A 201 14.31 -9.96 1.31
C GLU A 201 14.65 -10.19 2.77
N GLY A 202 14.65 -11.44 3.15
CA GLY A 202 15.08 -11.85 4.48
C GLY A 202 14.58 -13.20 4.98
N LEU A 203 14.05 -14.04 4.10
CA LEU A 203 13.73 -15.43 4.45
C LEU A 203 14.36 -16.40 3.41
N SER A 204 15.69 -16.36 3.34
CA SER A 204 16.49 -17.47 2.79
C SER A 204 17.32 -18.09 3.89
#